data_4951cc83541033e1a8a85cb34b2070a5
#
_entry.id   4951cc83541033e1a8a85cb34b2070a5
#
_cell.length_a   1.000
_cell.length_b   1.000
_cell.length_c   1.000
_cell.angle_alpha   90.00
_cell.angle_beta   90.00
_cell.angle_gamma   90.00
#
_symmetry.space_group_name_H-M   'P 1'
#
loop_
_entity.id
_entity.type
_entity.pdbx_description
1 polymer ?
#
loop_
_entity_poly.entity_id
_entity_poly.type
_entity_poly.pdbx_seq_one_letter_code
_entity_poly.pdbx_strand_id
1 'polypeptide(L)'
;MKMDFLNAPIAGPSLAGKIPDSLIIIARWESESDRKIIIQDFVNGGMNFIPVFSDWISFKEQVAGSGFEEEGLQIDRKLFASILRGNENIVLNPGGASPVTLQKSDIEG
;
A
#
# COMPACT_ATOMS: atom_id res chain seq x y z
N MET A 1 6.58 9.87 -17.66
CA MET A 1 5.94 8.84 -16.81
C MET A 1 6.18 9.20 -15.35
N LYS A 2 5.14 9.19 -14.58
CA LYS A 2 5.24 9.55 -13.17
C LYS A 2 5.26 8.30 -12.31
N MET A 3 6.36 8.09 -11.59
CA MET A 3 6.51 6.96 -10.68
C MET A 3 7.04 7.45 -9.34
N ASP A 4 6.51 8.57 -8.89
CA ASP A 4 7.01 9.24 -7.70
C ASP A 4 6.90 8.36 -6.46
N PHE A 5 5.87 7.53 -6.41
CA PHE A 5 5.67 6.66 -5.25
C PHE A 5 6.79 5.62 -5.12
N LEU A 6 7.46 5.26 -6.22
CA LEU A 6 8.59 4.33 -6.17
C LEU A 6 9.88 5.02 -5.74
N ASN A 7 9.96 6.32 -5.92
CA ASN A 7 11.17 7.10 -5.64
C ASN A 7 11.05 7.91 -4.36
N ALA A 8 9.88 7.93 -3.73
CA ALA A 8 9.67 8.70 -2.52
C ALA A 8 10.50 8.13 -1.38
N PRO A 9 11.10 8.96 -0.55
CA PRO A 9 11.77 8.46 0.65
C PRO A 9 10.76 7.74 1.53
N ILE A 10 11.18 6.62 2.10
CA ILE A 10 10.32 5.90 3.05
C ILE A 10 10.44 6.60 4.39
N ALA A 11 9.32 7.12 4.87
CA ALA A 11 9.28 7.82 6.13
C ALA A 11 9.56 6.88 7.29
N GLY A 12 10.12 7.39 8.36
CA GLY A 12 10.24 6.63 9.59
C GLY A 12 8.87 6.36 10.22
N PRO A 13 8.83 5.55 11.27
CA PRO A 13 7.57 5.27 11.95
C PRO A 13 6.88 6.57 12.37
N SER A 14 5.59 6.61 12.16
CA SER A 14 4.80 7.78 12.48
C SER A 14 3.56 7.35 13.25
N LEU A 15 3.21 8.16 14.23
CA LEU A 15 1.96 7.98 14.96
C LEU A 15 0.84 8.78 14.30
N ALA A 16 1.09 9.28 13.12
CA ALA A 16 0.13 10.13 12.45
C ALA A 16 -1.12 9.37 12.17
N GLY A 17 -2.12 9.78 12.79
CA GLY A 17 -3.44 9.60 12.37
C GLY A 17 -3.99 8.22 12.35
N LYS A 18 -5.18 8.22 11.90
CA LYS A 18 -6.05 7.08 11.84
C LYS A 18 -5.89 6.37 10.51
N ILE A 19 -5.67 5.07 10.58
CA ILE A 19 -5.62 4.26 9.36
C ILE A 19 -7.06 3.98 8.93
N PRO A 20 -7.41 4.23 7.67
CA PRO A 20 -8.78 3.98 7.21
C PRO A 20 -9.18 2.51 7.33
N ASP A 21 -10.48 2.27 7.42
CA ASP A 21 -11.02 0.92 7.51
C ASP A 21 -10.85 0.13 6.21
N SER A 22 -10.72 0.81 5.09
CA SER A 22 -10.38 0.19 3.82
C SER A 22 -9.21 0.93 3.18
N LEU A 23 -8.42 0.21 2.41
CA LEU A 23 -7.22 0.72 1.77
C LEU A 23 -7.23 0.30 0.31
N ILE A 24 -6.50 1.04 -0.53
CA ILE A 24 -6.30 0.64 -1.91
C ILE A 24 -4.86 0.13 -2.02
N ILE A 25 -4.70 -1.05 -2.58
CA ILE A 25 -3.39 -1.68 -2.78
C ILE A 25 -3.20 -1.98 -4.26
N ILE A 26 -1.96 -2.23 -4.66
CA ILE A 26 -1.67 -2.68 -6.02
C ILE A 26 -1.66 -4.20 -5.97
N ALA A 27 -2.76 -4.81 -6.42
CA ALA A 27 -2.98 -6.23 -6.25
C ALA A 27 -4.11 -6.69 -7.15
N ARG A 28 -4.25 -8.01 -7.26
CA ARG A 28 -5.37 -8.61 -7.99
C ARG A 28 -5.79 -9.88 -7.26
N TRP A 29 -7.03 -10.29 -7.48
CA TRP A 29 -7.51 -11.55 -6.95
C TRP A 29 -6.91 -12.70 -7.75
N GLU A 30 -6.29 -13.64 -7.05
CA GLU A 30 -5.96 -14.93 -7.65
C GLU A 30 -7.20 -15.80 -7.64
N SER A 31 -7.92 -15.77 -6.52
CA SER A 31 -9.21 -16.46 -6.38
C SER A 31 -10.06 -15.65 -5.43
N GLU A 32 -11.07 -14.99 -5.94
CA GLU A 32 -11.95 -14.16 -5.10
C GLU A 32 -12.78 -15.02 -4.16
N SER A 33 -13.24 -16.17 -4.61
CA SER A 33 -14.03 -17.08 -3.78
C SER A 33 -13.21 -17.62 -2.59
N ASP A 34 -11.92 -17.84 -2.79
CA ASP A 34 -11.02 -18.32 -1.75
C ASP A 34 -10.33 -17.19 -1.01
N ARG A 35 -10.60 -15.94 -1.39
CA ARG A 35 -10.01 -14.74 -0.80
C ARG A 35 -8.49 -14.72 -0.94
N LYS A 36 -7.98 -15.23 -2.03
CA LYS A 36 -6.54 -15.23 -2.34
C LYS A 36 -6.17 -14.05 -3.21
N ILE A 37 -5.17 -13.30 -2.78
CA ILE A 37 -4.76 -12.06 -3.42
C ILE A 37 -3.28 -12.14 -3.75
N ILE A 38 -2.92 -11.65 -4.94
CA ILE A 38 -1.52 -11.45 -5.32
C ILE A 38 -1.21 -9.98 -5.14
N ILE A 39 -0.34 -9.65 -4.19
CA ILE A 39 0.04 -8.28 -3.87
C ILE A 39 1.36 -7.96 -4.56
N GLN A 40 1.41 -6.78 -5.19
CA GLN A 40 2.64 -6.29 -5.80
C GLN A 40 3.44 -5.53 -4.74
N ASP A 41 4.69 -5.94 -4.51
CA ASP A 41 5.61 -5.19 -3.67
C ASP A 41 6.64 -4.48 -4.56
N PHE A 42 7.35 -3.54 -3.98
CA PHE A 42 8.32 -2.72 -4.69
C PHE A 42 9.59 -2.58 -3.86
N VAL A 43 10.66 -2.12 -4.50
CA VAL A 43 11.95 -1.90 -3.84
C VAL A 43 12.32 -0.43 -3.94
N ASN A 44 12.73 0.14 -2.83
CA ASN A 44 13.25 1.50 -2.79
C ASN A 44 14.41 1.54 -1.80
N GLY A 45 15.59 1.94 -2.28
CA GLY A 45 16.78 2.01 -1.44
C GLY A 45 17.19 0.67 -0.86
N GLY A 46 16.93 -0.42 -1.58
CA GLY A 46 17.26 -1.76 -1.11
C GLY A 46 16.25 -2.36 -0.15
N MET A 47 15.17 -1.65 0.13
CA MET A 47 14.12 -2.12 1.02
C MET A 47 12.85 -2.43 0.24
N ASN A 48 12.30 -3.62 0.46
CA ASN A 48 11.01 -3.99 -0.12
C ASN A 48 9.90 -3.34 0.68
N PHE A 49 8.87 -2.86 -0.02
CA PHE A 49 7.71 -2.27 0.65
C PHE A 49 6.44 -2.54 -0.15
N ILE A 50 5.31 -2.47 0.55
CA ILE A 50 3.99 -2.58 -0.06
C ILE A 50 3.35 -1.20 -0.01
N PRO A 51 3.10 -0.56 -1.16
CA PRO A 51 2.42 0.72 -1.15
C PRO A 51 0.93 0.52 -0.90
N VAL A 52 0.36 1.35 -0.03
CA VAL A 52 -1.08 1.40 0.19
C VAL A 52 -1.55 2.84 0.11
N PHE A 53 -2.79 3.04 -0.28
CA PHE A 53 -3.34 4.38 -0.48
C PHE A 53 -4.65 4.50 0.30
N SER A 54 -4.87 5.66 0.88
CA SER A 54 -6.04 5.89 1.73
C SER A 54 -7.33 6.04 0.92
N ASP A 55 -7.22 6.45 -0.35
CA ASP A 55 -8.38 6.68 -1.20
C ASP A 55 -7.98 6.57 -2.67
N TRP A 56 -8.99 6.53 -3.54
CA TRP A 56 -8.77 6.38 -4.98
C TRP A 56 -8.09 7.59 -5.61
N ILE A 57 -8.30 8.78 -5.06
CA ILE A 57 -7.67 9.99 -5.58
C ILE A 57 -6.16 9.89 -5.40
N SER A 58 -5.71 9.55 -4.19
CA SER A 58 -4.29 9.37 -3.90
C SER A 58 -3.69 8.28 -4.77
N PHE A 59 -4.40 7.15 -4.90
CA PHE A 59 -3.93 6.06 -5.76
C PHE A 59 -3.72 6.52 -7.19
N LYS A 60 -4.75 7.15 -7.78
CA LYS A 60 -4.69 7.57 -9.18
C LYS A 60 -3.59 8.58 -9.43
N GLU A 61 -3.40 9.51 -8.51
CA GLU A 61 -2.36 10.53 -8.67
C GLU A 61 -0.97 9.91 -8.65
N GLN A 62 -0.72 8.98 -7.76
CA GLN A 62 0.62 8.44 -7.59
C GLN A 62 0.98 7.37 -8.61
N VAL A 63 0.01 6.60 -9.08
CA VAL A 63 0.30 5.54 -10.05
C VAL A 63 0.18 6.00 -11.49
N ALA A 64 -0.21 7.24 -11.74
CA ALA A 64 -0.39 7.76 -13.09
C ALA A 64 0.90 7.58 -13.90
N GLY A 65 0.78 6.96 -15.06
CA GLY A 65 1.92 6.71 -15.95
C GLY A 65 2.82 5.57 -15.53
N SER A 66 2.48 4.84 -14.46
CA SER A 66 3.33 3.77 -13.95
C SER A 66 3.10 2.42 -14.61
N GLY A 67 1.96 2.25 -15.26
CA GLY A 67 1.53 0.94 -15.76
C GLY A 67 0.65 0.17 -14.78
N PHE A 68 0.46 0.68 -13.58
CA PHE A 68 -0.35 0.03 -12.55
C PHE A 68 -1.71 0.68 -12.35
N GLU A 69 -2.11 1.57 -13.25
CA GLU A 69 -3.34 2.37 -13.10
C GLU A 69 -4.60 1.50 -12.96
N GLU A 70 -4.60 0.33 -13.59
CA GLU A 70 -5.73 -0.59 -13.57
C GLU A 70 -5.58 -1.71 -12.54
N GLU A 71 -4.52 -1.64 -11.72
CA GLU A 71 -4.19 -2.70 -10.77
C GLU A 71 -4.55 -2.35 -9.33
N GLY A 72 -5.38 -1.34 -9.13
CA GLY A 72 -5.82 -0.97 -7.79
C GLY A 72 -6.92 -1.89 -7.29
N LEU A 73 -6.80 -2.32 -6.04
CA LEU A 73 -7.79 -3.15 -5.39
C LEU A 73 -8.12 -2.55 -4.03
N GLN A 74 -9.39 -2.23 -3.81
CA GLN A 74 -9.83 -1.76 -2.50
C GLN A 74 -10.07 -2.97 -1.61
N ILE A 75 -9.46 -2.94 -0.43
CA ILE A 75 -9.47 -4.07 0.48
C ILE A 75 -9.77 -3.58 1.89
N ASP A 76 -10.55 -4.38 2.62
CA ASP A 76 -10.80 -4.14 4.03
C ASP A 76 -9.47 -4.24 4.81
N ARG A 77 -9.27 -3.31 5.76
CA ARG A 77 -8.04 -3.25 6.54
C ARG A 77 -7.77 -4.57 7.28
N LYS A 78 -8.80 -5.16 7.85
CA LYS A 78 -8.63 -6.40 8.61
C LYS A 78 -8.25 -7.57 7.71
N LEU A 79 -8.83 -7.63 6.52
CA LEU A 79 -8.47 -8.67 5.55
C LEU A 79 -7.02 -8.47 5.11
N PHE A 80 -6.62 -7.23 4.82
CA PHE A 80 -5.25 -6.93 4.44
C PHE A 80 -4.28 -7.39 5.54
N ALA A 81 -4.57 -7.05 6.79
CA ALA A 81 -3.73 -7.48 7.91
C ALA A 81 -3.62 -8.99 7.99
N SER A 82 -4.71 -9.70 7.71
CA SER A 82 -4.74 -11.16 7.85
C SER A 82 -3.84 -11.86 6.83
N ILE A 83 -3.55 -11.23 5.70
CA ILE A 83 -2.70 -11.84 4.67
C ILE A 83 -1.24 -11.44 4.80
N LEU A 84 -0.91 -10.51 5.69
CA LEU A 84 0.46 -10.10 5.96
C LEU A 84 1.14 -11.12 6.88
N ARG A 85 2.44 -11.28 6.69
CA ARG A 85 3.24 -12.21 7.51
C ARG A 85 3.71 -11.59 8.80
N GLY A 86 3.95 -10.27 8.80
CA GLY A 86 4.41 -9.56 9.97
C GLY A 86 5.76 -8.87 9.77
N ASN A 87 6.47 -9.20 8.71
CA ASN A 87 7.79 -8.64 8.43
C ASN A 87 7.77 -7.65 7.27
N GLU A 88 6.61 -7.37 6.72
CA GLU A 88 6.53 -6.45 5.59
C GLU A 88 6.64 -5.00 6.05
N ASN A 89 7.23 -4.18 5.20
CA ASN A 89 7.20 -2.73 5.35
C ASN A 89 6.05 -2.21 4.49
N ILE A 90 5.16 -1.44 5.09
CA ILE A 90 3.99 -0.91 4.40
C ILE A 90 4.12 0.60 4.41
N VAL A 91 3.97 1.23 3.25
CA VAL A 91 4.04 2.69 3.16
C VAL A 91 2.67 3.19 2.73
N LEU A 92 2.05 3.96 3.60
CA LEU A 92 0.75 4.58 3.33
C LEU A 92 0.96 5.87 2.58
N ASN A 93 0.30 6.00 1.44
CA ASN A 93 0.36 7.17 0.56
C ASN A 93 1.81 7.55 0.18
N PRO A 94 2.59 6.58 -0.36
CA PRO A 94 3.94 6.91 -0.82
C PRO A 94 3.87 7.93 -1.95
N GLY A 95 4.82 8.86 -1.96
CA GLY A 95 4.82 9.94 -2.94
C GLY A 95 3.89 11.09 -2.59
N GLY A 96 3.08 10.95 -1.55
CA GLY A 96 2.22 12.03 -1.08
C GLY A 96 2.96 12.98 -0.16
N ALA A 97 2.21 13.92 0.42
CA ALA A 97 2.79 14.96 1.27
C ALA A 97 3.30 14.38 2.60
N SER A 98 2.67 13.32 3.09
CA SER A 98 3.00 12.76 4.41
C SER A 98 2.95 11.24 4.35
N PRO A 99 3.93 10.60 3.70
CA PRO A 99 3.96 9.15 3.66
C PRO A 99 4.25 8.59 5.07
N VAL A 100 3.61 7.48 5.40
CA VAL A 100 3.75 6.86 6.72
C VAL A 100 4.16 5.41 6.55
N THR A 101 5.22 5.01 7.27
CA THR A 101 5.67 3.62 7.28
C THR A 101 4.94 2.88 8.40
N LEU A 102 4.34 1.75 8.04
CA LEU A 102 3.54 0.96 8.96
C LEU A 102 4.03 -0.48 8.99
N GLN A 103 3.69 -1.18 10.05
CA GLN A 103 3.90 -2.60 10.19
C GLN A 103 2.54 -3.30 10.30
N LYS A 104 2.53 -4.62 10.20
CA LYS A 104 1.29 -5.38 10.32
C LYS A 104 0.53 -5.04 11.61
N SER A 105 1.26 -4.89 12.71
CA SER A 105 0.64 -4.58 14.00
C SER A 105 -0.11 -3.24 13.98
N ASP A 106 0.39 -2.28 13.20
CA ASP A 106 -0.30 -0.99 13.06
C ASP A 106 -1.60 -1.14 12.28
N ILE A 107 -1.60 -2.03 11.28
CA ILE A 107 -2.78 -2.29 10.45
C ILE A 107 -3.83 -3.05 11.26
N GLU A 108 -3.40 -3.97 12.10
CA GLU A 108 -4.33 -4.74 12.93
C GLU A 108 -5.07 -3.87 13.94
N GLY A 109 -4.48 -2.76 14.30
CA GLY A 109 -5.03 -1.84 15.28
C GLY A 109 -4.68 -2.21 16.68
#